data_2c65daab177c11925e1e5f1ecd78cf2a
#
_entry.id   2c65daab177c11925e1e5f1ecd78cf2a
#
_cell.length_a   1.000
_cell.length_b   1.000
_cell.length_c   1.000
_cell.angle_alpha   90.00
_cell.angle_beta   90.00
_cell.angle_gamma   90.00
#
_symmetry.space_group_name_H-M   'P 1'
#
loop_
_entity.id
_entity.type
_entity.pdbx_description
1 polymer ?
#
loop_
_entity_poly.entity_id
_entity_poly.type
_entity_poly.pdbx_seq_one_letter_code
_entity_poly.pdbx_strand_id
1 'polypeptide(L)'
;MTDVELDIKTLLEQILSGPEEALRAWKNGGIPVQLLRELFAHHDTFEVLYFLAGYAETPSKILEELGEKTQSVLILSQLADHPRTPKPLLQQLAKHEDPEVRKAVARSKWISPQSALILSDDENATVRAALAENHAITPRIQAKLSTDDVPFVRAALLKLPHLDVEIQKALCDDMDVTVQAKALLNPRIDPSCLLECADSDESLSQRILLIRGQLPDNVLESLLFSSDPEIQNEAISRKRLTADEMVGFAQKGDERVRLKIASSEAVPALVQNVLAEDDSAAVRRRLAANGKLSSEAAEKLLSLHDHETDLALAGNPAVPLSLLEELLEGDESLMMAFACRDGLCGADLEFVLEHGDDSALYALVYQETDCTEMSAESAVRLSLNALPSVRALAAAAHSLPLRMMTELSHDASPLVRMALTRNPEASRTLIEGLCDDVDPRVRDCAAKALAARPAEEPLSRPAKAVEITENTEAEGFEVTGENEKGGGLLKRLFGKLSE
;
A
#
# COMPACT_ATOMS: atom_id res chain seq x y z
N MET A 1 15.61 17.18 -54.58
CA MET A 1 15.68 15.75 -54.88
C MET A 1 15.25 15.69 -56.34
N THR A 2 16.19 15.33 -57.23
CA THR A 2 16.00 15.19 -58.67
C THR A 2 14.92 14.17 -58.95
N ASP A 3 13.93 14.56 -59.81
CA ASP A 3 12.92 13.66 -60.37
C ASP A 3 13.62 12.46 -61.06
N VAL A 4 13.79 11.40 -60.29
CA VAL A 4 14.07 10.08 -60.90
C VAL A 4 12.73 9.65 -61.46
N GLU A 5 12.60 9.64 -62.82
CA GLU A 5 11.47 9.02 -63.45
C GLU A 5 11.33 7.60 -62.89
N LEU A 6 10.27 7.36 -62.16
CA LEU A 6 9.98 6.07 -61.59
C LEU A 6 9.64 5.10 -62.72
N ASP A 7 10.60 4.20 -62.99
CA ASP A 7 10.46 3.14 -64.00
C ASP A 7 9.71 1.92 -63.40
N ILE A 8 8.84 1.32 -64.19
CA ILE A 8 8.08 0.11 -63.80
C ILE A 8 8.99 -1.02 -63.36
N LYS A 9 10.20 -1.15 -64.02
CA LYS A 9 11.15 -2.20 -63.68
C LYS A 9 11.73 -2.04 -62.27
N THR A 10 12.10 -0.82 -61.90
CA THR A 10 12.63 -0.51 -60.58
C THR A 10 11.55 -0.73 -59.49
N LEU A 11 10.34 -0.32 -59.73
CA LEU A 11 9.19 -0.54 -58.84
C LEU A 11 8.89 -2.04 -58.67
N LEU A 12 8.94 -2.79 -59.77
CA LEU A 12 8.71 -4.23 -59.76
C LEU A 12 9.82 -4.98 -58.98
N GLU A 13 11.08 -4.63 -59.17
CA GLU A 13 12.19 -5.20 -58.40
C GLU A 13 12.03 -4.95 -56.90
N GLN A 14 11.60 -3.75 -56.50
CA GLN A 14 11.31 -3.43 -55.08
C GLN A 14 10.20 -4.27 -54.52
N ILE A 15 9.10 -4.43 -55.26
CA ILE A 15 7.93 -5.22 -54.84
C ILE A 15 8.29 -6.71 -54.73
N LEU A 16 9.01 -7.25 -55.68
CA LEU A 16 9.42 -8.67 -55.68
C LEU A 16 10.43 -9.00 -54.62
N SER A 17 11.28 -8.02 -54.18
CA SER A 17 12.21 -8.19 -53.09
C SER A 17 11.55 -8.20 -51.70
N GLY A 18 10.42 -7.46 -51.54
CA GLY A 18 9.67 -7.40 -50.31
C GLY A 18 8.44 -6.46 -50.42
N PRO A 19 7.23 -7.01 -50.64
CA PRO A 19 6.04 -6.19 -50.87
C PRO A 19 5.68 -5.32 -49.66
N GLU A 20 5.91 -5.78 -48.43
CA GLU A 20 5.68 -4.98 -47.22
C GLU A 20 6.68 -3.81 -47.10
N GLU A 21 7.92 -4.03 -47.46
CA GLU A 21 8.95 -2.99 -47.46
C GLU A 21 8.67 -1.95 -48.53
N ALA A 22 8.24 -2.40 -49.71
CA ALA A 22 7.78 -1.52 -50.78
C ALA A 22 6.54 -0.68 -50.33
N LEU A 23 5.57 -1.27 -49.63
CA LEU A 23 4.42 -0.54 -49.05
C LEU A 23 4.86 0.54 -48.04
N ARG A 24 5.86 0.21 -47.21
CA ARG A 24 6.42 1.19 -46.25
C ARG A 24 7.16 2.32 -46.96
N ALA A 25 7.97 2.00 -48.01
CA ALA A 25 8.73 2.98 -48.78
C ALA A 25 7.78 3.99 -49.48
N TRP A 26 6.65 3.51 -50.01
CA TRP A 26 5.68 4.32 -50.76
C TRP A 26 4.48 4.75 -49.91
N LYS A 27 4.57 4.71 -48.61
CA LYS A 27 3.45 5.06 -47.69
C LYS A 27 2.85 6.45 -47.94
N ASN A 28 3.67 7.40 -48.39
CA ASN A 28 3.25 8.79 -48.62
C ASN A 28 2.74 9.03 -50.04
N GLY A 29 2.50 8.01 -50.85
CA GLY A 29 2.09 8.13 -52.24
C GLY A 29 3.25 8.38 -53.19
N GLY A 30 2.94 8.83 -54.40
CA GLY A 30 3.90 9.23 -55.41
C GLY A 30 4.06 8.27 -56.58
N ILE A 31 3.39 7.10 -56.59
CA ILE A 31 3.37 6.22 -57.72
C ILE A 31 2.31 6.66 -58.75
N PRO A 32 2.69 6.95 -59.99
CA PRO A 32 1.69 7.34 -61.00
C PRO A 32 0.64 6.22 -61.26
N VAL A 33 -0.61 6.63 -61.38
CA VAL A 33 -1.72 5.68 -61.63
C VAL A 33 -1.52 4.83 -62.87
N GLN A 34 -0.82 5.37 -63.84
CA GLN A 34 -0.48 4.63 -65.07
C GLN A 34 0.40 3.42 -64.79
N LEU A 35 1.43 3.58 -63.93
CA LEU A 35 2.30 2.48 -63.51
C LEU A 35 1.57 1.40 -62.71
N LEU A 36 0.61 1.80 -61.86
CA LEU A 36 -0.26 0.85 -61.12
C LEU A 36 -1.12 0.02 -62.06
N ARG A 37 -1.64 0.64 -63.15
CA ARG A 37 -2.38 -0.07 -64.18
C ARG A 37 -1.52 -1.04 -64.97
N GLU A 38 -0.33 -0.64 -65.34
CA GLU A 38 0.64 -1.48 -66.06
C GLU A 38 1.09 -2.66 -65.19
N LEU A 39 1.37 -2.44 -63.88
CA LEU A 39 1.65 -3.51 -62.92
C LEU A 39 0.53 -4.54 -62.88
N PHE A 40 -0.70 -4.07 -62.74
CA PHE A 40 -1.87 -4.96 -62.66
C PHE A 40 -2.16 -5.70 -63.96
N ALA A 41 -1.92 -5.06 -65.11
CA ALA A 41 -2.18 -5.64 -66.43
C ALA A 41 -1.16 -6.72 -66.86
N HIS A 42 0.07 -6.58 -66.39
CA HIS A 42 1.20 -7.43 -66.90
C HIS A 42 1.84 -8.33 -65.84
N HIS A 43 1.48 -8.17 -64.56
CA HIS A 43 2.09 -8.93 -63.46
C HIS A 43 0.98 -9.43 -62.50
N ASP A 44 0.89 -10.75 -62.35
CA ASP A 44 -0.10 -11.42 -61.49
C ASP A 44 0.55 -12.28 -60.39
N THR A 45 1.81 -11.96 -60.05
CA THR A 45 2.47 -12.58 -58.93
C THR A 45 1.88 -12.15 -57.58
N PHE A 46 1.96 -13.03 -56.59
CA PHE A 46 1.40 -12.75 -55.25
C PHE A 46 1.92 -11.40 -54.68
N GLU A 47 3.21 -11.11 -54.82
CA GLU A 47 3.88 -9.93 -54.30
C GLU A 47 3.27 -8.65 -54.93
N VAL A 48 3.03 -8.64 -56.23
CA VAL A 48 2.48 -7.49 -56.95
C VAL A 48 1.01 -7.29 -56.56
N LEU A 49 0.20 -8.36 -56.52
CA LEU A 49 -1.20 -8.29 -56.15
C LEU A 49 -1.36 -7.86 -54.67
N TYR A 50 -0.50 -8.37 -53.78
CA TYR A 50 -0.45 -8.00 -52.38
C TYR A 50 -0.08 -6.52 -52.22
N PHE A 51 0.93 -6.02 -52.92
CA PHE A 51 1.31 -4.61 -52.94
C PHE A 51 0.17 -3.73 -53.42
N LEU A 52 -0.47 -4.06 -54.55
CA LEU A 52 -1.60 -3.29 -55.07
C LEU A 52 -2.79 -3.25 -54.09
N ALA A 53 -3.08 -4.35 -53.39
CA ALA A 53 -4.12 -4.41 -52.38
C ALA A 53 -3.83 -3.53 -51.14
N GLY A 54 -2.58 -3.32 -50.81
CA GLY A 54 -2.17 -2.55 -49.64
C GLY A 54 -1.78 -1.09 -49.91
N TYR A 55 -1.53 -0.72 -51.19
CA TYR A 55 -1.11 0.64 -51.53
C TYR A 55 -2.28 1.63 -51.54
N ALA A 56 -2.31 2.59 -50.62
CA ALA A 56 -3.41 3.48 -50.31
C ALA A 56 -3.97 4.28 -51.50
N GLU A 57 -3.16 4.49 -52.57
CA GLU A 57 -3.60 5.24 -53.77
C GLU A 57 -4.02 4.34 -54.93
N THR A 58 -4.07 3.04 -54.75
CA THR A 58 -4.57 2.11 -55.78
C THR A 58 -5.98 2.50 -56.19
N PRO A 59 -6.23 2.67 -57.53
CA PRO A 59 -7.55 3.01 -57.99
C PRO A 59 -8.60 1.95 -57.66
N SER A 60 -9.81 2.39 -57.28
CA SER A 60 -10.92 1.52 -56.88
C SER A 60 -11.27 0.46 -57.93
N LYS A 61 -11.11 0.79 -59.24
CA LYS A 61 -11.35 -0.18 -60.32
C LYS A 61 -10.38 -1.35 -60.29
N ILE A 62 -9.06 -1.09 -59.98
CA ILE A 62 -8.08 -2.16 -59.83
C ILE A 62 -8.40 -3.02 -58.62
N LEU A 63 -8.82 -2.41 -57.48
CA LEU A 63 -9.22 -3.16 -56.30
C LEU A 63 -10.42 -4.06 -56.52
N GLU A 64 -11.38 -3.61 -57.33
CA GLU A 64 -12.56 -4.39 -57.71
C GLU A 64 -12.16 -5.61 -58.55
N GLU A 65 -11.43 -5.39 -59.64
CA GLU A 65 -10.92 -6.46 -60.53
C GLU A 65 -9.95 -7.41 -59.76
N LEU A 66 -9.16 -6.89 -58.82
CA LEU A 66 -8.27 -7.69 -57.95
C LEU A 66 -9.09 -8.62 -57.02
N GLY A 67 -10.17 -8.10 -56.43
CA GLY A 67 -11.05 -8.90 -55.58
C GLY A 67 -11.74 -10.05 -56.34
N GLU A 68 -12.04 -9.86 -57.63
CA GLU A 68 -12.60 -10.92 -58.49
C GLU A 68 -11.54 -11.94 -58.94
N LYS A 69 -10.28 -11.50 -59.11
CA LYS A 69 -9.19 -12.30 -59.65
C LYS A 69 -8.52 -13.20 -58.60
N THR A 70 -8.45 -12.80 -57.35
CA THR A 70 -7.68 -13.49 -56.29
C THR A 70 -8.54 -14.35 -55.38
N GLN A 71 -8.00 -15.50 -54.95
CA GLN A 71 -8.54 -16.33 -53.86
C GLN A 71 -7.65 -16.27 -52.60
N SER A 72 -6.60 -15.46 -52.62
CA SER A 72 -5.69 -15.37 -51.49
C SER A 72 -6.37 -14.62 -50.34
N VAL A 73 -6.54 -15.30 -49.19
CA VAL A 73 -7.07 -14.73 -47.95
C VAL A 73 -6.31 -13.50 -47.50
N LEU A 74 -4.99 -13.49 -47.66
CA LEU A 74 -4.15 -12.36 -47.27
C LEU A 74 -4.41 -11.11 -48.11
N ILE A 75 -4.56 -11.30 -49.45
CA ILE A 75 -4.86 -10.20 -50.37
C ILE A 75 -6.27 -9.68 -50.14
N LEU A 76 -7.27 -10.59 -50.00
CA LEU A 76 -8.63 -10.24 -49.71
C LEU A 76 -8.76 -9.49 -48.35
N SER A 77 -7.99 -9.89 -47.35
CA SER A 77 -7.95 -9.19 -46.05
C SER A 77 -7.38 -7.78 -46.17
N GLN A 78 -6.35 -7.57 -46.99
CA GLN A 78 -5.84 -6.23 -47.30
C GLN A 78 -6.85 -5.37 -48.04
N LEU A 79 -7.56 -5.94 -49.03
CA LEU A 79 -8.65 -5.25 -49.73
C LEU A 79 -9.74 -4.81 -48.76
N ALA A 80 -10.05 -5.61 -47.75
CA ALA A 80 -11.06 -5.26 -46.74
C ALA A 80 -10.69 -4.00 -45.91
N ASP A 81 -9.41 -3.74 -45.65
CA ASP A 81 -8.95 -2.57 -44.88
C ASP A 81 -8.49 -1.38 -45.75
N HIS A 82 -8.56 -1.54 -47.09
CA HIS A 82 -8.10 -0.49 -48.02
C HIS A 82 -9.09 0.68 -48.11
N PRO A 83 -8.65 1.96 -48.00
CA PRO A 83 -9.52 3.14 -47.95
C PRO A 83 -10.37 3.37 -49.20
N ARG A 84 -9.96 2.88 -50.36
CA ARG A 84 -10.64 3.06 -51.63
C ARG A 84 -11.38 1.81 -52.10
N THR A 85 -11.52 0.79 -51.29
CA THR A 85 -12.27 -0.42 -51.65
C THR A 85 -13.74 -0.09 -51.85
N PRO A 86 -14.33 -0.44 -53.05
CA PRO A 86 -15.71 -0.17 -53.32
C PRO A 86 -16.67 -0.87 -52.33
N LYS A 87 -17.75 -0.18 -51.93
CA LYS A 87 -18.75 -0.74 -51.01
C LYS A 87 -19.34 -2.08 -51.50
N PRO A 88 -19.62 -2.28 -52.81
CA PRO A 88 -20.07 -3.58 -53.30
C PRO A 88 -19.08 -4.71 -53.04
N LEU A 89 -17.77 -4.45 -53.25
CA LEU A 89 -16.73 -5.43 -52.96
C LEU A 89 -16.66 -5.76 -51.46
N LEU A 90 -16.72 -4.76 -50.55
CA LEU A 90 -16.82 -5.00 -49.11
C LEU A 90 -18.02 -5.84 -48.72
N GLN A 91 -19.18 -5.70 -49.43
CA GLN A 91 -20.34 -6.52 -49.17
C GLN A 91 -20.19 -7.96 -49.67
N GLN A 92 -19.43 -8.18 -50.76
CA GLN A 92 -19.09 -9.52 -51.24
C GLN A 92 -18.10 -10.18 -50.24
N LEU A 93 -17.05 -9.48 -49.82
CA LEU A 93 -16.05 -9.98 -48.84
C LEU A 93 -16.70 -10.29 -47.50
N ALA A 94 -17.73 -9.53 -47.07
CA ALA A 94 -18.51 -9.83 -45.87
C ALA A 94 -19.30 -11.14 -45.95
N LYS A 95 -19.45 -11.73 -47.11
CA LYS A 95 -20.10 -13.03 -47.34
C LYS A 95 -19.14 -14.11 -47.80
N HIS A 96 -17.85 -13.84 -47.77
CA HIS A 96 -16.82 -14.77 -48.22
C HIS A 96 -16.86 -16.06 -47.37
N GLU A 97 -16.55 -17.20 -47.97
CA GLU A 97 -16.57 -18.51 -47.33
C GLU A 97 -15.56 -18.59 -46.17
N ASP A 98 -14.37 -18.00 -46.33
CA ASP A 98 -13.32 -17.99 -45.32
C ASP A 98 -13.62 -16.95 -44.19
N PRO A 99 -13.72 -17.37 -42.93
CA PRO A 99 -14.00 -16.47 -41.80
C PRO A 99 -12.89 -15.42 -41.54
N GLU A 100 -11.65 -15.66 -41.94
CA GLU A 100 -10.58 -14.66 -41.79
C GLU A 100 -10.79 -13.47 -42.74
N VAL A 101 -11.33 -13.68 -43.95
CA VAL A 101 -11.71 -12.58 -44.85
C VAL A 101 -12.88 -11.79 -44.23
N ARG A 102 -13.93 -12.49 -43.77
CA ARG A 102 -15.08 -11.84 -43.12
C ARG A 102 -14.64 -11.05 -41.86
N LYS A 103 -13.73 -11.60 -41.09
CA LYS A 103 -13.14 -10.95 -39.90
C LYS A 103 -12.33 -9.71 -40.26
N ALA A 104 -11.60 -9.74 -41.38
CA ALA A 104 -10.90 -8.54 -41.89
C ALA A 104 -11.89 -7.43 -42.22
N VAL A 105 -13.00 -7.75 -42.89
CA VAL A 105 -14.09 -6.79 -43.14
C VAL A 105 -14.70 -6.26 -41.85
N ALA A 106 -14.89 -7.13 -40.83
CA ALA A 106 -15.43 -6.75 -39.53
C ALA A 106 -14.53 -5.73 -38.81
N ARG A 107 -13.19 -5.82 -38.95
CA ARG A 107 -12.20 -4.88 -38.38
C ARG A 107 -12.01 -3.61 -39.19
N SER A 108 -12.46 -3.62 -40.47
CA SER A 108 -12.20 -2.50 -41.37
C SER A 108 -12.85 -1.22 -40.90
N LYS A 109 -12.10 -0.11 -40.90
CA LYS A 109 -12.61 1.25 -40.63
C LYS A 109 -13.60 1.73 -41.68
N TRP A 110 -13.61 1.09 -42.85
CA TRP A 110 -14.40 1.46 -44.00
C TRP A 110 -15.65 0.59 -44.16
N ILE A 111 -15.96 -0.23 -43.15
CA ILE A 111 -17.11 -1.11 -43.14
C ILE A 111 -18.41 -0.34 -43.42
N SER A 112 -19.21 -0.85 -44.36
CA SER A 112 -20.53 -0.27 -44.60
C SER A 112 -21.55 -0.72 -43.53
N PRO A 113 -22.56 0.10 -43.20
CA PRO A 113 -23.61 -0.32 -42.27
C PRO A 113 -24.28 -1.64 -42.69
N GLN A 114 -24.32 -1.89 -43.98
CA GLN A 114 -24.91 -3.11 -44.55
C GLN A 114 -24.03 -4.34 -44.34
N SER A 115 -22.70 -4.19 -44.55
CA SER A 115 -21.72 -5.24 -44.24
C SER A 115 -21.70 -5.53 -42.75
N ALA A 116 -21.72 -4.50 -41.89
CA ALA A 116 -21.75 -4.65 -40.44
C ALA A 116 -23.02 -5.38 -39.96
N LEU A 117 -24.18 -5.13 -40.61
CA LEU A 117 -25.39 -5.85 -40.30
C LEU A 117 -25.30 -7.35 -40.69
N ILE A 118 -24.72 -7.66 -41.85
CA ILE A 118 -24.48 -9.06 -42.26
C ILE A 118 -23.58 -9.77 -41.26
N LEU A 119 -22.45 -9.15 -40.92
CA LEU A 119 -21.44 -9.73 -40.01
C LEU A 119 -21.91 -9.79 -38.56
N SER A 120 -22.93 -9.03 -38.15
CA SER A 120 -23.54 -9.16 -36.82
C SER A 120 -24.32 -10.46 -36.63
N ASP A 121 -24.68 -11.15 -37.75
CA ASP A 121 -25.32 -12.48 -37.77
C ASP A 121 -24.35 -13.58 -38.24
N ASP A 122 -23.04 -13.31 -38.27
CA ASP A 122 -22.05 -14.28 -38.71
C ASP A 122 -22.08 -15.55 -37.86
N GLU A 123 -22.02 -16.72 -38.50
CA GLU A 123 -21.97 -18.00 -37.81
C GLU A 123 -20.73 -18.13 -36.88
N ASN A 124 -19.61 -17.47 -37.25
CA ASN A 124 -18.37 -17.52 -36.52
C ASN A 124 -18.31 -16.40 -35.47
N ALA A 125 -18.29 -16.78 -34.19
CA ALA A 125 -18.23 -15.85 -33.08
C ALA A 125 -16.97 -14.96 -33.10
N THR A 126 -15.86 -15.40 -33.70
CA THR A 126 -14.64 -14.56 -33.80
C THR A 126 -14.82 -13.40 -34.77
N VAL A 127 -15.65 -13.56 -35.78
CA VAL A 127 -16.05 -12.50 -36.73
C VAL A 127 -16.95 -11.50 -36.00
N ARG A 128 -17.98 -12.01 -35.28
CA ARG A 128 -18.87 -11.14 -34.47
C ARG A 128 -18.09 -10.36 -33.40
N ALA A 129 -17.13 -11.00 -32.73
CA ALA A 129 -16.26 -10.32 -31.75
C ALA A 129 -15.39 -9.24 -32.40
N ALA A 130 -14.81 -9.52 -33.57
CA ALA A 130 -14.06 -8.53 -34.34
C ALA A 130 -14.92 -7.32 -34.74
N LEU A 131 -16.19 -7.55 -35.09
CA LEU A 131 -17.16 -6.50 -35.35
C LEU A 131 -17.50 -5.71 -34.08
N ALA A 132 -17.67 -6.39 -32.94
CA ALA A 132 -17.94 -5.75 -31.64
C ALA A 132 -16.83 -4.77 -31.18
N GLU A 133 -15.59 -5.01 -31.61
CA GLU A 133 -14.43 -4.11 -31.34
C GLU A 133 -14.39 -2.93 -32.34
N ASN A 134 -15.18 -2.91 -33.36
CA ASN A 134 -15.09 -1.91 -34.43
C ASN A 134 -15.79 -0.59 -34.05
N HIS A 135 -15.04 0.50 -34.00
CA HIS A 135 -15.56 1.84 -33.67
C HIS A 135 -16.59 2.40 -34.68
N ALA A 136 -16.72 1.81 -35.86
CA ALA A 136 -17.65 2.27 -36.92
C ALA A 136 -19.03 1.65 -36.82
N ILE A 137 -19.28 0.74 -35.88
CA ILE A 137 -20.59 0.10 -35.73
C ILE A 137 -21.63 1.04 -35.11
N THR A 138 -22.88 0.89 -35.59
CA THR A 138 -24.00 1.71 -35.12
C THR A 138 -24.51 1.23 -33.75
N PRO A 139 -25.15 2.11 -32.94
CA PRO A 139 -25.75 1.71 -31.65
C PRO A 139 -26.70 0.49 -31.77
N ARG A 140 -27.39 0.37 -32.88
CA ARG A 140 -28.26 -0.80 -33.15
C ARG A 140 -27.48 -2.12 -33.20
N ILE A 141 -26.28 -2.09 -33.79
CA ILE A 141 -25.40 -3.28 -33.84
C ILE A 141 -24.79 -3.54 -32.49
N GLN A 142 -24.38 -2.48 -31.75
CA GLN A 142 -23.89 -2.60 -30.38
C GLN A 142 -24.94 -3.30 -29.49
N ALA A 143 -26.20 -2.84 -29.55
CA ALA A 143 -27.31 -3.44 -28.80
C ALA A 143 -27.57 -4.90 -29.19
N LYS A 144 -27.40 -5.26 -30.46
CA LYS A 144 -27.53 -6.65 -30.90
C LYS A 144 -26.41 -7.53 -30.37
N LEU A 145 -25.16 -7.07 -30.46
CA LEU A 145 -24.00 -7.83 -30.00
C LEU A 145 -23.88 -7.89 -28.47
N SER A 146 -24.54 -6.97 -27.74
CA SER A 146 -24.59 -7.03 -26.27
C SER A 146 -25.44 -8.18 -25.74
N THR A 147 -26.28 -8.76 -26.57
CA THR A 147 -27.10 -9.93 -26.23
C THR A 147 -26.63 -11.20 -26.98
N ASP A 148 -25.40 -11.21 -27.48
CA ASP A 148 -24.83 -12.38 -28.18
C ASP A 148 -24.71 -13.58 -27.23
N ASP A 149 -25.01 -14.78 -27.71
CA ASP A 149 -24.95 -16.02 -26.92
C ASP A 149 -23.53 -16.29 -26.38
N VAL A 150 -22.51 -15.80 -27.09
CA VAL A 150 -21.11 -16.08 -26.76
C VAL A 150 -20.52 -14.97 -25.90
N PRO A 151 -20.08 -15.26 -24.64
CA PRO A 151 -19.61 -14.26 -23.68
C PRO A 151 -18.47 -13.37 -24.21
N PHE A 152 -17.49 -13.93 -24.90
CA PHE A 152 -16.39 -13.13 -25.40
C PHE A 152 -16.78 -12.14 -26.51
N VAL A 153 -17.90 -12.34 -27.22
CA VAL A 153 -18.43 -11.35 -28.16
C VAL A 153 -19.02 -10.17 -27.42
N ARG A 154 -19.80 -10.44 -26.35
CA ARG A 154 -20.34 -9.38 -25.48
C ARG A 154 -19.23 -8.57 -24.84
N ALA A 155 -18.21 -9.26 -24.29
CA ALA A 155 -17.04 -8.62 -23.68
C ALA A 155 -16.22 -7.76 -24.67
N ALA A 156 -16.24 -8.07 -25.96
CA ALA A 156 -15.50 -7.32 -26.97
C ALA A 156 -15.99 -5.88 -27.11
N LEU A 157 -17.27 -5.62 -26.85
CA LEU A 157 -17.88 -4.27 -26.86
C LEU A 157 -17.21 -3.32 -25.86
N LEU A 158 -16.66 -3.84 -24.76
CA LEU A 158 -15.98 -3.05 -23.74
C LEU A 158 -14.70 -2.35 -24.23
N LYS A 159 -14.21 -2.70 -25.40
CA LYS A 159 -13.10 -2.01 -26.07
C LYS A 159 -13.50 -0.72 -26.77
N LEU A 160 -14.79 -0.54 -27.03
CA LEU A 160 -15.29 0.68 -27.66
C LEU A 160 -15.11 1.90 -26.75
N PRO A 161 -14.67 3.06 -27.29
CA PRO A 161 -14.48 4.26 -26.50
C PRO A 161 -15.80 4.91 -26.04
N HIS A 162 -16.87 4.68 -26.79
CA HIS A 162 -18.20 5.23 -26.55
C HIS A 162 -19.22 4.09 -26.67
N LEU A 163 -19.52 3.49 -25.54
CA LEU A 163 -20.56 2.47 -25.43
C LEU A 163 -21.77 3.10 -24.71
N ASP A 164 -22.96 2.79 -25.17
CA ASP A 164 -24.21 3.25 -24.55
C ASP A 164 -24.29 2.80 -23.09
N VAL A 165 -24.77 3.68 -22.19
CA VAL A 165 -24.81 3.41 -20.74
C VAL A 165 -25.70 2.21 -20.41
N GLU A 166 -26.81 2.04 -21.13
CA GLU A 166 -27.69 0.90 -20.91
C GLU A 166 -27.02 -0.43 -21.29
N ILE A 167 -26.20 -0.43 -22.35
CA ILE A 167 -25.38 -1.59 -22.70
C ILE A 167 -24.30 -1.82 -21.64
N GLN A 168 -23.66 -0.75 -21.13
CA GLN A 168 -22.68 -0.87 -20.04
C GLN A 168 -23.31 -1.51 -18.81
N LYS A 169 -24.50 -1.08 -18.39
CA LYS A 169 -25.26 -1.67 -17.28
C LYS A 169 -25.53 -3.16 -17.50
N ALA A 170 -26.05 -3.50 -18.69
CA ALA A 170 -26.30 -4.90 -19.04
C ALA A 170 -25.03 -5.78 -18.99
N LEU A 171 -23.86 -5.23 -19.35
CA LEU A 171 -22.59 -5.96 -19.26
C LEU A 171 -22.03 -6.01 -17.83
N CYS A 172 -22.35 -5.04 -16.98
CA CYS A 172 -22.01 -5.07 -15.55
C CYS A 172 -22.85 -6.09 -14.78
N ASP A 173 -24.04 -6.41 -15.28
CA ASP A 173 -24.96 -7.44 -14.74
C ASP A 173 -25.01 -8.70 -15.60
N ASP A 174 -23.96 -8.97 -16.37
CA ASP A 174 -23.90 -10.13 -17.28
C ASP A 174 -23.89 -11.45 -16.51
N MET A 175 -24.67 -12.43 -17.01
CA MET A 175 -24.71 -13.77 -16.41
C MET A 175 -23.37 -14.51 -16.44
N ASP A 176 -22.45 -14.11 -17.33
CA ASP A 176 -21.09 -14.64 -17.38
C ASP A 176 -20.16 -13.78 -16.53
N VAL A 177 -19.64 -14.36 -15.44
CA VAL A 177 -18.76 -13.70 -14.49
C VAL A 177 -17.53 -13.06 -15.15
N THR A 178 -17.05 -13.62 -16.25
CA THR A 178 -15.87 -13.05 -16.94
C THR A 178 -16.21 -11.79 -17.72
N VAL A 179 -17.43 -11.68 -18.26
CA VAL A 179 -17.95 -10.46 -18.89
C VAL A 179 -18.19 -9.38 -17.83
N GLN A 180 -18.89 -9.74 -16.76
CA GLN A 180 -19.19 -8.88 -15.63
C GLN A 180 -17.89 -8.31 -15.02
N ALA A 181 -16.90 -9.15 -14.71
CA ALA A 181 -15.62 -8.72 -14.18
C ALA A 181 -14.87 -7.76 -15.12
N LYS A 182 -14.87 -8.06 -16.43
CA LYS A 182 -14.26 -7.17 -17.44
C LYS A 182 -14.98 -5.83 -17.53
N ALA A 183 -16.30 -5.80 -17.39
CA ALA A 183 -17.07 -4.57 -17.37
C ALA A 183 -16.77 -3.75 -16.13
N LEU A 184 -16.92 -4.33 -14.93
CA LEU A 184 -16.71 -3.63 -13.65
C LEU A 184 -15.27 -3.14 -13.47
N LEU A 185 -14.28 -3.85 -14.00
CA LEU A 185 -12.87 -3.46 -13.94
C LEU A 185 -12.45 -2.51 -15.08
N ASN A 186 -13.30 -2.27 -16.09
CA ASN A 186 -12.98 -1.37 -17.18
C ASN A 186 -12.93 0.09 -16.69
N PRO A 187 -11.81 0.82 -16.86
CA PRO A 187 -11.70 2.21 -16.40
C PRO A 187 -12.64 3.19 -17.10
N ARG A 188 -13.22 2.81 -18.24
CA ARG A 188 -14.12 3.65 -19.05
C ARG A 188 -15.60 3.43 -18.74
N ILE A 189 -15.94 2.53 -17.84
CA ILE A 189 -17.34 2.30 -17.42
C ILE A 189 -17.88 3.54 -16.73
N ASP A 190 -19.12 3.88 -17.03
CA ASP A 190 -19.82 5.00 -16.42
C ASP A 190 -19.97 4.74 -14.91
N PRO A 191 -19.65 5.75 -14.06
CA PRO A 191 -19.76 5.62 -12.61
C PRO A 191 -21.15 5.23 -12.11
N SER A 192 -22.21 5.56 -12.86
CA SER A 192 -23.59 5.17 -12.50
C SER A 192 -23.80 3.66 -12.53
N CYS A 193 -23.13 2.94 -13.47
CA CYS A 193 -23.16 1.48 -13.53
C CYS A 193 -22.50 0.84 -12.32
N LEU A 194 -21.39 1.45 -11.83
CA LEU A 194 -20.70 0.97 -10.66
C LEU A 194 -21.54 1.15 -9.39
N LEU A 195 -22.25 2.29 -9.29
CA LEU A 195 -23.14 2.56 -8.16
C LEU A 195 -24.30 1.58 -8.13
N GLU A 196 -24.94 1.31 -9.28
CA GLU A 196 -26.05 0.36 -9.39
C GLU A 196 -25.62 -1.06 -8.95
N CYS A 197 -24.39 -1.48 -9.31
CA CYS A 197 -23.84 -2.75 -8.85
C CYS A 197 -23.47 -2.74 -7.35
N ALA A 198 -23.07 -1.59 -6.80
CA ALA A 198 -22.79 -1.46 -5.38
C ALA A 198 -24.07 -1.50 -4.53
N ASP A 199 -25.17 -0.95 -5.05
CA ASP A 199 -26.49 -0.93 -4.41
C ASP A 199 -27.20 -2.29 -4.52
N SER A 200 -26.73 -3.20 -5.37
CA SER A 200 -27.32 -4.53 -5.54
C SER A 200 -26.99 -5.43 -4.35
N ASP A 201 -27.84 -6.42 -4.07
CA ASP A 201 -27.57 -7.45 -3.05
C ASP A 201 -26.58 -8.54 -3.52
N GLU A 202 -26.03 -8.41 -4.72
CA GLU A 202 -25.07 -9.37 -5.27
C GLU A 202 -23.65 -9.16 -4.73
N SER A 203 -23.28 -9.96 -3.75
CA SER A 203 -21.94 -9.91 -3.13
C SER A 203 -20.79 -10.11 -4.13
N LEU A 204 -21.02 -10.86 -5.23
CA LEU A 204 -19.98 -11.09 -6.26
C LEU A 204 -19.63 -9.78 -6.99
N SER A 205 -20.63 -9.03 -7.47
CA SER A 205 -20.42 -7.73 -8.13
C SER A 205 -19.72 -6.74 -7.22
N GLN A 206 -20.15 -6.67 -5.96
CA GLN A 206 -19.55 -5.83 -4.92
C GLN A 206 -18.09 -6.21 -4.63
N ARG A 207 -17.77 -7.51 -4.57
CA ARG A 207 -16.37 -7.99 -4.40
C ARG A 207 -15.49 -7.64 -5.60
N ILE A 208 -16.03 -7.73 -6.83
CA ILE A 208 -15.30 -7.33 -8.04
C ILE A 208 -15.01 -5.82 -8.00
N LEU A 209 -15.96 -5.00 -7.57
CA LEU A 209 -15.76 -3.55 -7.40
C LEU A 209 -14.59 -3.26 -6.44
N LEU A 210 -14.47 -4.01 -5.35
CA LEU A 210 -13.37 -3.86 -4.40
C LEU A 210 -12.00 -4.26 -4.96
N ILE A 211 -11.92 -5.06 -6.02
CA ILE A 211 -10.65 -5.33 -6.71
C ILE A 211 -10.18 -4.11 -7.51
N ARG A 212 -11.10 -3.23 -7.91
CA ARG A 212 -10.76 -2.00 -8.62
C ARG A 212 -9.94 -1.05 -7.73
N GLY A 213 -8.82 -0.55 -8.25
CA GLY A 213 -7.88 0.26 -7.46
C GLY A 213 -8.43 1.60 -6.96
N GLN A 214 -9.31 2.24 -7.77
CA GLN A 214 -9.99 3.49 -7.40
C GLN A 214 -11.49 3.37 -7.65
N LEU A 215 -12.26 3.67 -6.63
CA LEU A 215 -13.73 3.74 -6.69
C LEU A 215 -14.18 5.17 -6.41
N PRO A 216 -15.27 5.65 -7.04
CA PRO A 216 -15.93 6.89 -6.65
C PRO A 216 -16.41 6.82 -5.19
N ASP A 217 -16.42 7.97 -4.50
CA ASP A 217 -16.81 8.01 -3.08
C ASP A 217 -18.23 7.53 -2.83
N ASN A 218 -19.18 7.87 -3.72
CA ASN A 218 -20.56 7.41 -3.64
C ASN A 218 -20.71 5.88 -3.79
N VAL A 219 -19.84 5.23 -4.56
CA VAL A 219 -19.80 3.76 -4.70
C VAL A 219 -19.28 3.14 -3.41
N LEU A 220 -18.22 3.72 -2.82
CA LEU A 220 -17.73 3.28 -1.50
C LEU A 220 -18.78 3.48 -0.41
N GLU A 221 -19.53 4.59 -0.45
CA GLU A 221 -20.64 4.85 0.47
C GLU A 221 -21.71 3.77 0.43
N SER A 222 -22.11 3.35 -0.78
CA SER A 222 -23.06 2.27 -0.94
C SER A 222 -22.52 0.95 -0.36
N LEU A 223 -21.26 0.61 -0.64
CA LEU A 223 -20.63 -0.61 -0.14
C LEU A 223 -20.49 -0.65 1.41
N LEU A 224 -20.53 0.50 2.10
CA LEU A 224 -20.57 0.53 3.57
C LEU A 224 -21.83 -0.12 4.15
N PHE A 225 -22.92 -0.19 3.38
CA PHE A 225 -24.20 -0.78 3.77
C PHE A 225 -24.41 -2.18 3.20
N SER A 226 -23.37 -2.78 2.61
CA SER A 226 -23.43 -4.15 2.10
C SER A 226 -23.87 -5.13 3.20
N SER A 227 -24.69 -6.10 2.84
CA SER A 227 -25.07 -7.21 3.73
C SER A 227 -23.92 -8.19 4.01
N ASP A 228 -22.85 -8.15 3.18
CA ASP A 228 -21.64 -8.96 3.36
C ASP A 228 -20.64 -8.21 4.29
N PRO A 229 -20.35 -8.74 5.50
CA PRO A 229 -19.45 -8.09 6.46
C PRO A 229 -18.01 -7.92 5.93
N GLU A 230 -17.54 -8.77 5.03
CA GLU A 230 -16.19 -8.65 4.46
C GLU A 230 -16.11 -7.47 3.50
N ILE A 231 -17.17 -7.28 2.68
CA ILE A 231 -17.28 -6.13 1.77
C ILE A 231 -17.37 -4.83 2.57
N GLN A 232 -18.21 -4.80 3.60
CA GLN A 232 -18.37 -3.65 4.48
C GLN A 232 -17.05 -3.27 5.16
N ASN A 233 -16.31 -4.23 5.71
CA ASN A 233 -15.00 -4.01 6.32
C ASN A 233 -13.97 -3.44 5.34
N GLU A 234 -13.94 -3.97 4.12
CA GLU A 234 -13.01 -3.48 3.10
C GLU A 234 -13.37 -2.07 2.63
N ALA A 235 -14.68 -1.77 2.47
CA ALA A 235 -15.16 -0.43 2.14
C ALA A 235 -14.78 0.59 3.22
N ILE A 236 -14.97 0.25 4.50
CA ILE A 236 -14.55 1.07 5.66
C ILE A 236 -13.03 1.30 5.65
N SER A 237 -12.25 0.32 5.22
CA SER A 237 -10.79 0.44 5.12
C SER A 237 -10.34 1.46 4.08
N ARG A 238 -11.11 1.60 3.02
CA ARG A 238 -10.78 2.47 1.87
C ARG A 238 -11.38 3.87 1.98
N LYS A 239 -12.55 3.98 2.59
CA LYS A 239 -13.21 5.27 2.79
C LYS A 239 -12.80 5.90 4.11
N ARG A 240 -12.52 7.20 4.09
CA ARG A 240 -12.37 8.00 5.29
C ARG A 240 -13.77 8.31 5.84
N LEU A 241 -14.20 7.56 6.86
CA LEU A 241 -15.51 7.74 7.49
C LEU A 241 -15.63 9.12 8.14
N THR A 242 -16.80 9.73 8.03
CA THR A 242 -17.17 10.89 8.84
C THR A 242 -17.45 10.50 10.29
N ALA A 243 -17.41 11.47 11.20
CA ALA A 243 -17.69 11.20 12.62
C ALA A 243 -19.09 10.60 12.83
N ASP A 244 -20.11 11.08 12.10
CA ASP A 244 -21.49 10.60 12.20
C ASP A 244 -21.64 9.15 11.70
N GLU A 245 -20.96 8.81 10.59
CA GLU A 245 -20.91 7.43 10.08
C GLU A 245 -20.23 6.49 11.08
N MET A 246 -19.12 6.93 11.69
CA MET A 246 -18.43 6.15 12.72
C MET A 246 -19.33 5.88 13.93
N VAL A 247 -20.11 6.88 14.40
CA VAL A 247 -21.09 6.70 15.48
C VAL A 247 -22.15 5.69 15.10
N GLY A 248 -22.72 5.81 13.88
CA GLY A 248 -23.72 4.87 13.38
C GLY A 248 -23.23 3.43 13.35
N PHE A 249 -22.03 3.21 12.83
CA PHE A 249 -21.42 1.89 12.79
C PHE A 249 -20.95 1.38 14.15
N ALA A 250 -20.51 2.25 15.06
CA ALA A 250 -20.18 1.87 16.43
C ALA A 250 -21.39 1.36 17.20
N GLN A 251 -22.59 1.90 16.92
CA GLN A 251 -23.84 1.51 17.58
C GLN A 251 -24.52 0.28 16.97
N LYS A 252 -24.45 0.13 15.65
CA LYS A 252 -25.30 -0.82 14.90
C LYS A 252 -24.50 -1.77 13.99
N GLY A 253 -23.20 -1.52 13.81
CA GLY A 253 -22.37 -2.33 12.94
C GLY A 253 -22.12 -3.73 13.49
N ASP A 254 -21.71 -4.65 12.63
CA ASP A 254 -21.20 -5.96 13.04
C ASP A 254 -19.94 -5.79 13.91
N GLU A 255 -19.63 -6.79 14.74
CA GLU A 255 -18.45 -6.79 15.61
C GLU A 255 -17.15 -6.51 14.86
N ARG A 256 -16.98 -7.06 13.65
CA ARG A 256 -15.81 -6.83 12.79
C ARG A 256 -15.67 -5.36 12.39
N VAL A 257 -16.79 -4.72 12.07
CA VAL A 257 -16.85 -3.29 11.74
C VAL A 257 -16.47 -2.44 12.95
N ARG A 258 -17.03 -2.76 14.14
CA ARG A 258 -16.72 -2.05 15.39
C ARG A 258 -15.25 -2.22 15.78
N LEU A 259 -14.67 -3.43 15.62
CA LEU A 259 -13.22 -3.69 15.77
C LEU A 259 -12.38 -2.83 14.84
N LYS A 260 -12.81 -2.69 13.58
CA LYS A 260 -12.11 -1.87 12.60
C LYS A 260 -12.13 -0.38 12.97
N ILE A 261 -13.27 0.12 13.43
CA ILE A 261 -13.39 1.50 13.91
C ILE A 261 -12.50 1.71 15.14
N ALA A 262 -12.54 0.80 16.12
CA ALA A 262 -11.70 0.86 17.32
C ALA A 262 -10.20 0.92 17.00
N SER A 263 -9.77 0.30 15.89
CA SER A 263 -8.38 0.31 15.44
C SER A 263 -7.98 1.47 14.52
N SER A 264 -8.91 2.36 14.17
CA SER A 264 -8.63 3.49 13.29
C SER A 264 -7.74 4.52 14.00
N GLU A 265 -6.84 5.18 13.24
CA GLU A 265 -5.91 6.17 13.81
C GLU A 265 -6.61 7.43 14.35
N ALA A 266 -7.79 7.76 13.85
CA ALA A 266 -8.50 8.98 14.19
C ALA A 266 -9.97 8.66 14.57
N VAL A 267 -10.17 8.05 15.73
CA VAL A 267 -11.50 7.79 16.29
C VAL A 267 -11.93 9.00 17.09
N PRO A 268 -13.07 9.67 16.76
CA PRO A 268 -13.59 10.78 17.56
C PRO A 268 -13.91 10.37 19.00
N ALA A 269 -13.74 11.26 19.99
CA ALA A 269 -13.98 10.95 21.39
C ALA A 269 -15.39 10.41 21.66
N LEU A 270 -16.40 10.94 20.95
CA LEU A 270 -17.77 10.45 21.06
C LEU A 270 -17.90 8.97 20.66
N VAL A 271 -17.21 8.56 19.59
CA VAL A 271 -17.18 7.17 19.11
C VAL A 271 -16.42 6.28 20.09
N GLN A 272 -15.30 6.78 20.64
CA GLN A 272 -14.55 6.06 21.67
C GLN A 272 -15.42 5.77 22.89
N ASN A 273 -16.22 6.75 23.32
CA ASN A 273 -17.14 6.59 24.46
C ASN A 273 -18.23 5.53 24.21
N VAL A 274 -18.72 5.42 22.97
CA VAL A 274 -19.66 4.36 22.58
C VAL A 274 -18.98 2.99 22.57
N LEU A 275 -17.79 2.88 22.00
CA LEU A 275 -17.05 1.62 21.92
C LEU A 275 -16.46 1.17 23.27
N ALA A 276 -16.25 2.10 24.22
CA ALA A 276 -15.82 1.75 25.56
C ALA A 276 -16.89 0.96 26.33
N GLU A 277 -18.17 1.13 25.98
CA GLU A 277 -19.32 0.41 26.54
C GLU A 277 -19.79 -0.76 25.64
N ASP A 278 -18.98 -1.17 24.64
CA ASP A 278 -19.33 -2.24 23.70
C ASP A 278 -19.52 -3.58 24.41
N ASP A 279 -20.51 -4.37 23.98
CA ASP A 279 -20.76 -5.71 24.51
C ASP A 279 -19.59 -6.68 24.30
N SER A 280 -18.85 -6.50 23.19
CA SER A 280 -17.70 -7.34 22.86
C SER A 280 -16.43 -6.90 23.61
N ALA A 281 -15.88 -7.80 24.42
CA ALA A 281 -14.59 -7.59 25.09
C ALA A 281 -13.43 -7.38 24.06
N ALA A 282 -13.54 -7.99 22.88
CA ALA A 282 -12.54 -7.83 21.83
C ALA A 282 -12.52 -6.37 21.30
N VAL A 283 -13.69 -5.75 21.14
CA VAL A 283 -13.81 -4.35 20.70
C VAL A 283 -13.26 -3.41 21.76
N ARG A 284 -13.62 -3.61 23.04
CA ARG A 284 -13.11 -2.82 24.17
C ARG A 284 -11.59 -2.91 24.27
N ARG A 285 -11.03 -4.12 24.19
CA ARG A 285 -9.58 -4.35 24.22
C ARG A 285 -8.87 -3.69 23.01
N ARG A 286 -9.48 -3.76 21.83
CA ARG A 286 -8.93 -3.11 20.65
C ARG A 286 -8.93 -1.58 20.78
N LEU A 287 -9.97 -1.02 21.38
CA LEU A 287 -10.03 0.41 21.70
C LEU A 287 -8.99 0.80 22.75
N ALA A 288 -8.84 0.00 23.82
CA ALA A 288 -7.85 0.22 24.87
C ALA A 288 -6.41 0.30 24.34
N ALA A 289 -6.10 -0.46 23.28
CA ALA A 289 -4.80 -0.42 22.60
C ALA A 289 -4.67 0.73 21.58
N ASN A 290 -5.67 1.60 21.42
CA ASN A 290 -5.60 2.70 20.47
C ASN A 290 -4.67 3.82 20.95
N GLY A 291 -3.63 4.15 20.18
CA GLY A 291 -2.63 5.16 20.54
C GLY A 291 -3.15 6.61 20.65
N LYS A 292 -4.45 6.85 20.36
CA LYS A 292 -5.13 8.14 20.51
C LYS A 292 -6.37 8.03 21.42
N LEU A 293 -6.32 7.10 22.36
CA LEU A 293 -7.39 6.92 23.33
C LEU A 293 -7.55 8.18 24.21
N SER A 294 -8.81 8.63 24.38
CA SER A 294 -9.11 9.75 25.27
C SER A 294 -9.14 9.29 26.73
N SER A 295 -8.80 10.19 27.65
CA SER A 295 -8.84 9.88 29.09
C SER A 295 -10.24 9.47 29.56
N GLU A 296 -11.31 10.10 29.02
CA GLU A 296 -12.68 9.73 29.34
C GLU A 296 -13.05 8.29 28.93
N ALA A 297 -12.62 7.87 27.73
CA ALA A 297 -12.83 6.49 27.29
C ALA A 297 -11.98 5.50 28.11
N ALA A 298 -10.76 5.89 28.49
CA ALA A 298 -9.91 5.08 29.37
C ALA A 298 -10.54 4.87 30.75
N GLU A 299 -11.07 5.93 31.38
CA GLU A 299 -11.80 5.84 32.66
C GLU A 299 -13.00 4.89 32.59
N LYS A 300 -13.78 4.98 31.50
CA LYS A 300 -14.92 4.06 31.29
C LYS A 300 -14.45 2.61 31.16
N LEU A 301 -13.41 2.34 30.39
CA LEU A 301 -12.87 1.00 30.23
C LEU A 301 -12.35 0.44 31.56
N LEU A 302 -11.61 1.24 32.33
CA LEU A 302 -11.12 0.86 33.65
C LEU A 302 -12.25 0.54 34.63
N SER A 303 -13.38 1.26 34.56
CA SER A 303 -14.55 1.00 35.40
C SER A 303 -15.20 -0.37 35.20
N LEU A 304 -14.88 -1.07 34.11
CA LEU A 304 -15.41 -2.41 33.82
C LEU A 304 -14.63 -3.53 34.51
N HIS A 305 -13.43 -3.25 35.01
CA HIS A 305 -12.55 -4.20 35.70
C HIS A 305 -12.30 -5.50 34.88
N ASP A 306 -12.10 -5.36 33.57
CA ASP A 306 -11.77 -6.47 32.68
C ASP A 306 -10.23 -6.56 32.53
N HIS A 307 -9.62 -7.52 33.23
CA HIS A 307 -8.17 -7.67 33.32
C HIS A 307 -7.44 -7.63 31.97
N GLU A 308 -8.00 -8.25 30.93
CA GLU A 308 -7.40 -8.22 29.60
C GLU A 308 -7.46 -6.83 28.94
N THR A 309 -8.50 -6.08 29.23
CA THR A 309 -8.63 -4.67 28.80
C THR A 309 -7.70 -3.78 29.62
N ASP A 310 -7.58 -4.04 30.92
CA ASP A 310 -6.66 -3.30 31.82
C ASP A 310 -5.21 -3.53 31.40
N LEU A 311 -4.82 -4.73 30.99
CA LEU A 311 -3.49 -5.01 30.39
C LEU A 311 -3.24 -4.17 29.14
N ALA A 312 -4.24 -4.05 28.25
CA ALA A 312 -4.11 -3.25 27.05
C ALA A 312 -4.00 -1.73 27.38
N LEU A 313 -4.71 -1.26 28.39
CA LEU A 313 -4.61 0.12 28.90
C LEU A 313 -3.24 0.36 29.56
N ALA A 314 -2.79 -0.57 30.38
CA ALA A 314 -1.47 -0.49 31.01
C ALA A 314 -0.34 -0.41 29.98
N GLY A 315 -0.44 -1.13 28.86
CA GLY A 315 0.52 -1.09 27.76
C GLY A 315 0.38 0.13 26.82
N ASN A 316 -0.67 0.93 26.93
CA ASN A 316 -0.93 2.04 26.01
C ASN A 316 -0.32 3.37 26.48
N PRO A 317 0.66 3.95 25.74
CA PRO A 317 1.28 5.23 26.12
C PRO A 317 0.31 6.43 26.16
N ALA A 318 -0.86 6.34 25.54
CA ALA A 318 -1.87 7.40 25.58
C ALA A 318 -2.62 7.50 26.92
N VAL A 319 -2.56 6.47 27.75
CA VAL A 319 -3.21 6.43 29.06
C VAL A 319 -2.27 6.99 30.12
N PRO A 320 -2.64 8.09 30.81
CA PRO A 320 -1.78 8.71 31.82
C PRO A 320 -1.61 7.84 33.05
N LEU A 321 -0.42 7.89 33.67
CA LEU A 321 -0.09 7.15 34.89
C LEU A 321 -1.13 7.38 36.00
N SER A 322 -1.60 8.61 36.18
CA SER A 322 -2.59 8.97 37.21
C SER A 322 -3.91 8.19 37.18
N LEU A 323 -4.25 7.55 36.07
CA LEU A 323 -5.41 6.66 35.96
C LEU A 323 -5.10 5.21 36.30
N LEU A 324 -3.83 4.84 36.35
CA LEU A 324 -3.37 3.45 36.48
C LEU A 324 -2.68 3.17 37.83
N GLU A 325 -2.22 4.18 38.57
CA GLU A 325 -1.40 4.04 39.79
C GLU A 325 -1.92 2.98 40.75
N GLU A 326 -3.20 3.07 41.14
CA GLU A 326 -3.82 2.13 42.09
C GLU A 326 -3.88 0.69 41.57
N LEU A 327 -4.02 0.51 40.23
CA LEU A 327 -4.08 -0.80 39.58
C LEU A 327 -2.68 -1.41 39.42
N LEU A 328 -1.71 -0.57 39.12
CA LEU A 328 -0.34 -1.03 38.90
C LEU A 328 0.32 -1.51 40.20
N GLU A 329 0.00 -0.91 41.36
CA GLU A 329 0.51 -1.34 42.67
C GLU A 329 -0.06 -2.70 43.11
N GLY A 330 -1.19 -3.11 42.56
CA GLY A 330 -1.88 -4.34 42.94
C GLY A 330 -1.64 -5.54 42.04
N ASP A 331 -1.06 -5.36 40.85
CA ASP A 331 -0.94 -6.41 39.83
C ASP A 331 0.39 -6.36 39.06
N GLU A 332 1.23 -7.39 39.28
CA GLU A 332 2.55 -7.55 38.65
C GLU A 332 2.45 -7.62 37.12
N SER A 333 1.36 -8.17 36.56
CA SER A 333 1.19 -8.30 35.12
C SER A 333 0.86 -6.96 34.46
N LEU A 334 0.09 -6.11 35.15
CA LEU A 334 -0.18 -4.75 34.71
C LEU A 334 1.06 -3.88 34.80
N MET A 335 1.83 -4.01 35.89
CA MET A 335 3.11 -3.30 36.05
C MET A 335 4.10 -3.68 34.95
N MET A 336 4.19 -4.95 34.61
CA MET A 336 5.03 -5.42 33.50
C MET A 336 4.54 -4.86 32.15
N ALA A 337 3.23 -4.85 31.88
CA ALA A 337 2.68 -4.27 30.66
C ALA A 337 2.96 -2.78 30.55
N PHE A 338 2.88 -2.05 31.68
CA PHE A 338 3.22 -0.63 31.78
C PHE A 338 4.71 -0.38 31.51
N ALA A 339 5.60 -1.20 32.12
CA ALA A 339 7.04 -1.12 31.88
C ALA A 339 7.43 -1.41 30.43
N CYS A 340 6.57 -2.14 29.67
CA CYS A 340 6.77 -2.47 28.28
C CYS A 340 6.30 -1.37 27.30
N ARG A 341 5.91 -0.18 27.75
CA ARG A 341 5.51 0.92 26.89
C ARG A 341 6.65 1.45 26.04
N ASP A 342 6.36 1.76 24.77
CA ASP A 342 7.32 2.46 23.93
C ASP A 342 7.59 3.88 24.43
N GLY A 343 8.86 4.24 24.57
CA GLY A 343 9.26 5.59 24.96
C GLY A 343 9.02 5.95 26.43
N LEU A 344 8.96 4.96 27.31
CA LEU A 344 8.80 5.17 28.76
C LEU A 344 9.92 6.10 29.29
N CYS A 345 9.54 7.21 29.91
CA CYS A 345 10.47 8.22 30.44
C CYS A 345 9.83 9.08 31.53
N GLY A 346 10.63 9.92 32.20
CA GLY A 346 10.12 10.86 33.17
C GLY A 346 9.43 10.20 34.38
N ALA A 347 8.24 10.69 34.72
CA ALA A 347 7.48 10.21 35.88
C ALA A 347 7.04 8.74 35.73
N ASP A 348 6.68 8.32 34.52
CA ASP A 348 6.24 6.96 34.22
C ASP A 348 7.38 5.96 34.45
N LEU A 349 8.59 6.31 33.99
CA LEU A 349 9.80 5.50 34.25
C LEU A 349 10.14 5.44 35.72
N GLU A 350 10.13 6.59 36.40
CA GLU A 350 10.46 6.66 37.84
C GLU A 350 9.48 5.83 38.67
N PHE A 351 8.18 5.84 38.30
CA PHE A 351 7.19 5.00 38.98
C PHE A 351 7.54 3.51 38.88
N VAL A 352 7.91 3.02 37.66
CA VAL A 352 8.35 1.63 37.49
C VAL A 352 9.63 1.34 38.28
N LEU A 353 10.59 2.29 38.33
CA LEU A 353 11.83 2.14 39.05
C LEU A 353 11.60 2.11 40.57
N GLU A 354 10.58 2.79 41.10
CA GLU A 354 10.21 2.81 42.51
C GLU A 354 9.36 1.64 42.96
N HIS A 355 8.37 1.26 42.16
CA HIS A 355 7.32 0.29 42.55
C HIS A 355 7.38 -1.04 41.79
N GLY A 356 8.13 -1.08 40.69
CA GLY A 356 8.22 -2.29 39.82
C GLY A 356 8.85 -3.48 40.55
N ASP A 357 8.29 -4.64 40.32
CA ASP A 357 8.85 -5.94 40.70
C ASP A 357 10.02 -6.36 39.79
N ASP A 358 10.62 -7.49 40.07
CA ASP A 358 11.74 -8.00 39.28
C ASP A 358 11.39 -8.23 37.80
N SER A 359 10.14 -8.57 37.49
CA SER A 359 9.67 -8.81 36.11
C SER A 359 9.58 -7.50 35.33
N ALA A 360 8.98 -6.45 35.91
CA ALA A 360 8.90 -5.11 35.34
C ALA A 360 10.29 -4.49 35.14
N LEU A 361 11.16 -4.58 36.16
CA LEU A 361 12.53 -4.09 36.08
C LEU A 361 13.36 -4.84 35.02
N TYR A 362 13.11 -6.16 34.87
CA TYR A 362 13.76 -6.93 33.81
C TYR A 362 13.26 -6.52 32.42
N ALA A 363 11.97 -6.15 32.28
CA ALA A 363 11.43 -5.62 31.02
C ALA A 363 12.15 -4.34 30.57
N LEU A 364 12.48 -3.42 31.51
CA LEU A 364 13.28 -2.22 31.19
C LEU A 364 14.67 -2.59 30.63
N VAL A 365 15.31 -3.61 31.23
CA VAL A 365 16.61 -4.12 30.73
C VAL A 365 16.46 -4.71 29.34
N TYR A 366 15.43 -5.51 29.11
CA TYR A 366 15.20 -6.19 27.83
C TYR A 366 14.90 -5.20 26.70
N GLN A 367 14.15 -4.14 26.98
CA GLN A 367 13.83 -3.08 26.02
C GLN A 367 14.94 -2.05 25.83
N GLU A 368 16.05 -2.19 26.55
CA GLU A 368 17.16 -1.23 26.51
C GLU A 368 16.71 0.20 26.88
N THR A 369 15.75 0.33 27.81
CA THR A 369 15.26 1.63 28.27
C THR A 369 16.38 2.45 28.90
N ASP A 370 16.47 3.73 28.55
CA ASP A 370 17.49 4.62 29.13
C ASP A 370 17.08 5.03 30.55
N CYS A 371 17.78 4.47 31.54
CA CYS A 371 17.54 4.71 32.94
C CYS A 371 18.69 5.55 33.58
N THR A 372 19.54 6.22 32.79
CA THR A 372 20.72 6.94 33.31
C THR A 372 20.36 8.15 34.16
N GLU A 373 19.23 8.79 33.90
CA GLU A 373 18.73 9.98 34.61
C GLU A 373 17.74 9.64 35.74
N MET A 374 17.73 8.38 36.23
CA MET A 374 16.89 8.01 37.37
C MET A 374 17.23 8.78 38.65
N SER A 375 16.28 8.84 39.61
CA SER A 375 16.52 9.47 40.91
C SER A 375 17.63 8.76 41.73
N ALA A 376 18.24 9.47 42.66
CA ALA A 376 19.23 8.87 43.54
C ALA A 376 18.61 7.78 44.44
N GLU A 377 17.35 7.92 44.81
CA GLU A 377 16.61 6.96 45.61
C GLU A 377 16.41 5.65 44.86
N SER A 378 15.90 5.73 43.61
CA SER A 378 15.75 4.58 42.72
C SER A 378 17.10 3.92 42.42
N ALA A 379 18.14 4.69 42.15
CA ALA A 379 19.48 4.16 41.89
C ALA A 379 20.02 3.37 43.10
N VAL A 380 19.84 3.86 44.33
CA VAL A 380 20.24 3.15 45.55
C VAL A 380 19.41 1.87 45.72
N ARG A 381 18.09 1.94 45.55
CA ARG A 381 17.21 0.76 45.65
C ARG A 381 17.61 -0.33 44.65
N LEU A 382 17.79 0.02 43.39
CA LEU A 382 18.15 -0.93 42.34
C LEU A 382 19.56 -1.49 42.48
N SER A 383 20.49 -0.75 43.09
CA SER A 383 21.85 -1.24 43.35
C SER A 383 21.90 -2.43 44.31
N LEU A 384 20.82 -2.64 45.09
CA LEU A 384 20.68 -3.73 46.06
C LEU A 384 19.84 -4.88 45.51
N ASN A 385 19.33 -4.79 44.26
CA ASN A 385 18.46 -5.81 43.65
C ASN A 385 19.22 -7.16 43.49
N ALA A 386 18.47 -8.26 43.57
CA ALA A 386 19.00 -9.60 43.40
C ALA A 386 19.55 -9.87 42.00
N LEU A 387 18.90 -9.29 40.95
CA LEU A 387 19.26 -9.50 39.56
C LEU A 387 20.46 -8.63 39.13
N PRO A 388 21.56 -9.23 38.64
CA PRO A 388 22.71 -8.47 38.15
C PRO A 388 22.43 -7.48 37.03
N SER A 389 21.44 -7.78 36.16
CA SER A 389 21.02 -6.90 35.07
C SER A 389 20.41 -5.60 35.63
N VAL A 390 19.58 -5.71 36.68
CA VAL A 390 18.97 -4.55 37.36
C VAL A 390 20.02 -3.75 38.11
N ARG A 391 20.92 -4.39 38.82
CA ARG A 391 22.07 -3.66 39.46
C ARG A 391 22.94 -2.95 38.42
N ALA A 392 23.06 -3.49 37.23
CA ALA A 392 23.81 -2.83 36.15
C ALA A 392 23.11 -1.55 35.64
N LEU A 393 21.77 -1.46 35.65
CA LEU A 393 21.06 -0.19 35.41
C LEU A 393 21.45 0.86 36.46
N ALA A 394 21.40 0.49 37.73
CA ALA A 394 21.81 1.38 38.83
C ALA A 394 23.27 1.82 38.69
N ALA A 395 24.16 0.91 38.31
CA ALA A 395 25.59 1.23 38.13
C ALA A 395 25.83 2.26 37.01
N ALA A 396 24.95 2.32 36.01
CA ALA A 396 25.03 3.28 34.93
C ALA A 396 24.37 4.63 35.26
N ALA A 397 23.58 4.73 36.33
CA ALA A 397 22.85 5.94 36.73
C ALA A 397 23.76 7.07 37.17
N HIS A 398 23.55 8.29 36.64
CA HIS A 398 24.34 9.47 37.01
C HIS A 398 24.13 9.91 38.45
N SER A 399 22.96 9.64 38.99
CA SER A 399 22.57 9.99 40.37
C SER A 399 23.08 9.03 41.45
N LEU A 400 23.76 7.91 41.06
CA LEU A 400 24.19 6.90 42.01
C LEU A 400 25.26 7.48 43.00
N PRO A 401 25.05 7.38 44.32
CA PRO A 401 26.00 7.87 45.28
C PRO A 401 27.36 7.15 45.21
N LEU A 402 28.47 7.88 45.41
CA LEU A 402 29.82 7.35 45.32
C LEU A 402 30.07 6.14 46.24
N ARG A 403 29.42 6.09 47.42
CA ARG A 403 29.47 4.93 48.31
C ARG A 403 28.96 3.66 47.62
N MET A 404 27.80 3.76 46.92
CA MET A 404 27.23 2.62 46.22
C MET A 404 28.04 2.23 44.97
N MET A 405 28.64 3.21 44.29
CA MET A 405 29.57 2.94 43.19
C MET A 405 30.79 2.13 43.69
N THR A 406 31.29 2.44 44.90
CA THR A 406 32.39 1.67 45.49
C THR A 406 31.96 0.25 45.84
N GLU A 407 30.75 0.06 46.35
CA GLU A 407 30.22 -1.28 46.62
C GLU A 407 30.05 -2.07 45.33
N LEU A 408 29.46 -1.48 44.28
CA LEU A 408 29.24 -2.12 42.98
C LEU A 408 30.54 -2.37 42.20
N SER A 409 31.63 -1.68 42.51
CA SER A 409 32.93 -1.99 41.91
C SER A 409 33.47 -3.36 42.31
N HIS A 410 32.95 -3.92 43.41
CA HIS A 410 33.26 -5.27 43.91
C HIS A 410 32.11 -6.25 43.69
N ASP A 411 31.10 -5.89 42.87
CA ASP A 411 29.96 -6.78 42.57
C ASP A 411 30.43 -8.11 41.98
N ALA A 412 29.76 -9.19 42.36
CA ALA A 412 30.08 -10.54 41.87
C ALA A 412 29.94 -10.66 40.34
N SER A 413 29.04 -9.88 39.73
CA SER A 413 28.78 -9.90 38.29
C SER A 413 29.71 -8.95 37.51
N PRO A 414 30.46 -9.45 36.53
CA PRO A 414 31.24 -8.58 35.64
C PRO A 414 30.35 -7.57 34.88
N LEU A 415 29.07 -7.90 34.63
CA LEU A 415 28.13 -7.01 33.96
C LEU A 415 27.94 -5.70 34.70
N VAL A 416 27.76 -5.78 36.04
CA VAL A 416 27.58 -4.62 36.91
C VAL A 416 28.88 -3.76 36.94
N ARG A 417 30.04 -4.41 37.09
CA ARG A 417 31.32 -3.73 37.07
C ARG A 417 31.63 -3.06 35.73
N MET A 418 31.24 -3.70 34.62
CA MET A 418 31.35 -3.10 33.30
C MET A 418 30.45 -1.87 33.15
N ALA A 419 29.19 -1.93 33.63
CA ALA A 419 28.25 -0.80 33.57
C ALA A 419 28.82 0.40 34.34
N LEU A 420 29.41 0.15 35.54
CA LEU A 420 30.01 1.18 36.34
C LEU A 420 31.17 1.90 35.63
N THR A 421 31.98 1.23 34.78
CA THR A 421 33.08 1.89 34.05
C THR A 421 32.58 3.00 33.12
N ARG A 422 31.32 2.94 32.73
CA ARG A 422 30.69 3.88 31.80
C ARG A 422 29.94 5.01 32.50
N ASN A 423 29.74 4.91 33.80
CA ASN A 423 29.12 5.96 34.58
C ASN A 423 30.04 7.20 34.61
N PRO A 424 29.60 8.38 34.11
CA PRO A 424 30.44 9.57 34.04
C PRO A 424 30.82 10.10 35.42
N GLU A 425 30.01 9.89 36.45
CA GLU A 425 30.22 10.34 37.83
C GLU A 425 31.15 9.40 38.62
N ALA A 426 31.49 8.23 38.09
CA ALA A 426 32.43 7.33 38.73
C ALA A 426 33.82 7.96 38.80
N SER A 427 34.42 8.01 40.00
CA SER A 427 35.73 8.63 40.20
C SER A 427 36.84 7.94 39.40
N ARG A 428 37.83 8.71 38.96
CA ARG A 428 38.97 8.18 38.20
C ARG A 428 39.67 7.06 38.96
N THR A 429 39.85 7.20 40.28
CA THR A 429 40.47 6.19 41.15
C THR A 429 39.67 4.88 41.18
N LEU A 430 38.36 4.96 41.15
CA LEU A 430 37.50 3.77 41.09
C LEU A 430 37.66 3.03 39.76
N ILE A 431 37.72 3.76 38.65
CA ILE A 431 37.93 3.16 37.31
C ILE A 431 39.35 2.61 37.16
N GLU A 432 40.38 3.27 37.75
CA GLU A 432 41.76 2.75 37.80
C GLU A 432 41.83 1.40 38.54
N GLY A 433 41.08 1.25 39.63
CA GLY A 433 40.96 -0.04 40.34
C GLY A 433 40.33 -1.15 39.47
N LEU A 434 39.40 -0.82 38.58
CA LEU A 434 38.77 -1.77 37.66
C LEU A 434 39.67 -2.16 36.45
N CYS A 435 40.79 -1.45 36.23
CA CYS A 435 41.77 -1.85 35.22
C CYS A 435 42.52 -3.14 35.60
N ASP A 436 42.51 -3.50 36.88
CA ASP A 436 43.12 -4.72 37.41
C ASP A 436 42.08 -5.81 37.70
N ASP A 437 40.85 -5.69 37.19
CA ASP A 437 39.75 -6.63 37.40
C ASP A 437 40.09 -8.06 36.91
N VAL A 438 39.49 -9.05 37.54
CA VAL A 438 39.67 -10.47 37.19
C VAL A 438 39.13 -10.74 35.78
N ASP A 439 38.01 -10.10 35.39
CA ASP A 439 37.39 -10.29 34.07
C ASP A 439 38.05 -9.39 33.02
N PRO A 440 38.55 -9.98 31.89
CA PRO A 440 39.24 -9.20 30.87
C PRO A 440 38.33 -8.14 30.19
N ARG A 441 37.00 -8.39 30.14
CA ARG A 441 36.03 -7.46 29.54
C ARG A 441 35.88 -6.20 30.41
N VAL A 442 35.92 -6.35 31.74
CA VAL A 442 35.90 -5.22 32.70
C VAL A 442 37.14 -4.39 32.53
N ARG A 443 38.34 -5.04 32.48
CA ARG A 443 39.62 -4.35 32.26
C ARG A 443 39.64 -3.53 30.98
N ASP A 444 39.14 -4.10 29.86
CA ASP A 444 39.08 -3.42 28.57
C ASP A 444 38.14 -2.20 28.62
N CYS A 445 36.95 -2.35 29.24
CA CYS A 445 36.02 -1.25 29.45
C CYS A 445 36.62 -0.15 30.36
N ALA A 446 37.27 -0.51 31.45
CA ALA A 446 37.92 0.45 32.35
C ALA A 446 39.03 1.23 31.64
N ALA A 447 39.89 0.55 30.87
CA ALA A 447 40.96 1.19 30.11
C ALA A 447 40.43 2.19 29.09
N LYS A 448 39.34 1.82 28.36
CA LYS A 448 38.68 2.73 27.43
C LYS A 448 38.03 3.92 28.14
N ALA A 449 37.40 3.69 29.27
CA ALA A 449 36.80 4.74 30.07
C ALA A 449 37.85 5.74 30.61
N LEU A 450 39.01 5.27 31.05
CA LEU A 450 40.14 6.13 31.49
C LEU A 450 40.71 6.94 30.34
N ALA A 451 40.87 6.33 29.17
CA ALA A 451 41.38 7.03 27.99
C ALA A 451 40.45 8.16 27.50
N ALA A 452 39.13 8.00 27.71
CA ALA A 452 38.12 9.01 27.36
C ALA A 452 38.00 10.16 28.40
N ARG A 453 38.52 9.99 29.61
CA ARG A 453 38.42 11.01 30.68
C ARG A 453 39.66 11.92 30.70
N PRO A 454 39.48 13.26 30.80
CA PRO A 454 40.62 14.16 30.95
C PRO A 454 41.41 13.83 32.22
N ALA A 455 42.73 14.01 32.16
CA ALA A 455 43.56 13.90 33.36
C ALA A 455 43.10 14.94 34.38
N GLU A 456 42.82 14.52 35.62
CA GLU A 456 42.47 15.46 36.67
C GLU A 456 43.63 16.44 36.87
N GLU A 457 43.36 17.75 36.79
CA GLU A 457 44.28 18.75 37.27
C GLU A 457 44.41 18.59 38.80
N PRO A 458 45.60 18.65 39.37
CA PRO A 458 45.80 18.50 40.82
C PRO A 458 44.97 19.54 41.56
N LEU A 459 44.14 19.09 42.47
CA LEU A 459 43.27 19.88 43.34
C LEU A 459 44.08 21.00 44.06
N SER A 460 44.00 22.21 43.54
CA SER A 460 44.38 23.42 44.27
C SER A 460 43.10 24.15 44.69
N ARG A 461 42.58 23.80 45.85
CA ARG A 461 41.90 24.65 46.83
C ARG A 461 40.86 23.87 47.65
N PRO A 462 40.77 24.06 48.95
CA PRO A 462 39.80 23.45 49.82
C PRO A 462 38.40 24.09 49.53
N ALA A 463 37.41 23.26 49.47
CA ALA A 463 35.99 23.66 49.29
C ALA A 463 35.61 24.58 50.50
N LYS A 464 35.11 25.77 50.19
CA LYS A 464 34.36 26.61 51.15
C LYS A 464 33.02 25.90 51.43
N ALA A 465 32.79 25.67 52.73
CA ALA A 465 31.52 25.29 53.28
C ALA A 465 30.43 26.28 52.78
N VAL A 466 29.41 25.80 52.11
CA VAL A 466 28.24 26.59 51.79
C VAL A 466 27.25 26.40 52.92
N GLU A 467 27.04 27.49 53.67
CA GLU A 467 25.91 27.62 54.60
C GLU A 467 24.61 27.60 53.86
N ILE A 468 23.69 26.77 54.33
CA ILE A 468 22.30 26.70 53.85
C ILE A 468 21.60 27.96 54.37
N THR A 469 21.24 28.87 53.48
CA THR A 469 20.20 29.87 53.73
C THR A 469 19.01 29.59 52.86
N GLU A 470 17.90 29.25 53.50
CA GLU A 470 16.58 29.30 52.92
C GLU A 470 16.30 30.70 52.34
N ASN A 471 15.90 30.81 51.08
CA ASN A 471 14.91 31.79 50.66
C ASN A 471 14.36 31.46 49.28
N THR A 472 13.04 31.35 49.27
CA THR A 472 12.10 31.37 48.16
C THR A 472 12.35 32.54 47.20
N GLU A 473 12.23 32.29 45.90
CA GLU A 473 11.35 33.05 45.00
C GLU A 473 11.41 32.50 43.55
N ALA A 474 10.25 32.41 42.96
CA ALA A 474 10.02 31.92 41.63
C ALA A 474 10.45 32.91 40.57
N GLU A 475 11.09 32.48 39.49
CA GLU A 475 10.97 33.12 38.18
C GLU A 475 11.19 32.07 37.07
N GLY A 476 10.32 32.13 36.06
CA GLY A 476 10.25 31.20 34.95
C GLY A 476 11.38 31.35 33.92
N PHE A 477 11.71 30.26 33.32
CA PHE A 477 12.49 30.26 32.08
C PHE A 477 11.92 29.25 31.08
N GLU A 478 11.54 29.78 29.92
CA GLU A 478 11.24 28.99 28.74
C GLU A 478 12.48 28.29 28.20
N VAL A 479 12.41 26.99 27.98
CA VAL A 479 13.42 26.26 27.23
C VAL A 479 12.81 25.64 25.96
N THR A 480 13.17 26.23 24.85
CA THR A 480 13.08 25.59 23.55
C THR A 480 14.27 24.65 23.40
N GLY A 481 14.04 23.38 23.27
CA GLY A 481 15.08 22.37 23.05
C GLY A 481 14.64 21.29 22.06
N GLU A 482 15.34 21.22 20.95
CA GLU A 482 15.17 20.24 19.89
C GLU A 482 15.50 18.82 20.37
N ASN A 483 14.62 17.89 20.01
CA ASN A 483 14.73 16.48 20.32
C ASN A 483 15.72 15.79 19.36
N GLU A 484 16.86 15.39 19.80
CA GLU A 484 17.68 14.36 19.14
C GLU A 484 17.54 13.01 19.86
N LYS A 485 17.29 12.00 19.03
CA LYS A 485 16.96 10.62 19.29
C LYS A 485 17.85 9.95 20.35
N GLY A 486 17.30 9.69 21.54
CA GLY A 486 17.88 8.80 22.53
C GLY A 486 17.61 7.33 22.19
N GLY A 487 18.43 6.73 21.38
CA GLY A 487 18.38 5.31 21.07
C GLY A 487 19.67 4.61 21.49
N GLY A 488 19.59 3.74 22.49
CA GLY A 488 20.54 2.68 22.60
C GLY A 488 21.71 2.80 23.57
N LEU A 489 21.49 3.28 24.81
CA LEU A 489 22.57 3.25 25.81
C LEU A 489 22.89 1.82 26.24
N LEU A 490 21.90 0.95 26.41
CA LEU A 490 22.12 -0.47 26.74
C LEU A 490 22.74 -1.25 25.57
N LYS A 491 22.40 -0.92 24.33
CA LYS A 491 23.09 -1.44 23.13
C LYS A 491 24.55 -1.00 23.07
N ARG A 492 24.84 0.21 23.56
CA ARG A 492 26.22 0.70 23.79
C ARG A 492 26.88 0.07 25.01
N LEU A 493 26.08 -0.27 26.06
CA LEU A 493 26.56 -0.91 27.27
C LEU A 493 26.89 -2.39 27.06
N PHE A 494 26.10 -3.12 26.33
CA PHE A 494 26.23 -4.57 26.29
C PHE A 494 26.66 -5.13 24.92
N GLY A 495 26.80 -4.31 23.88
CA GLY A 495 27.20 -4.63 22.52
C GLY A 495 27.18 -6.11 22.17
N LYS A 496 26.38 -6.54 21.22
CA LYS A 496 26.23 -7.91 20.68
C LYS A 496 26.84 -9.02 21.56
N LEU A 497 26.06 -9.55 22.51
CA LEU A 497 26.28 -10.82 23.17
C LEU A 497 25.35 -11.87 22.53
N SER A 498 25.47 -12.06 21.22
CA SER A 498 24.90 -13.21 20.54
C SER A 498 25.66 -13.44 19.25
N GLU A 499 26.74 -14.15 19.34
CA GLU A 499 27.25 -15.14 18.40
C GLU A 499 27.85 -16.27 19.23
#